data_4c67537bf0a15fb581796408d6ea98ce
#
_entry.id   4c67537bf0a15fb581796408d6ea98ce
#
_cell.length_a   1.000
_cell.length_b   1.000
_cell.length_c   1.000
_cell.angle_alpha   90.00
_cell.angle_beta   90.00
_cell.angle_gamma   90.00
#
_symmetry.space_group_name_H-M   'P 1'
#
loop_
_entity.id
_entity.type
_entity.pdbx_description
1 polymer ?
#
loop_
_entity_poly.entity_id
_entity_poly.type
_entity_poly.pdbx_seq_one_letter_code
_entity_poly.pdbx_strand_id
1 'polypeptide(L)'
;MKKITPYLLLALLLTGCYRDQGNYDYTLDSMNEIKSVTFIPSVVMTAEGEVIEVQQALDEQSCTRRIEATVEQTLATDLDALEFYWCRSYVDEQGKAVKDTLRTKGYMEFVLPVGKAMSYGIFLQIYDRTTDLSHYASFKVNTRPIFKNSLFVLHGSEGERQVGNIEVIGGETKIYTDVKVVTRDNNHYENVSGLGYTTFMNIPDDLTQIGVTNTLLLYASHGETKAYDPHGMDVKYTAEQIFKPVSETFAYHRTIQTGDPSNYTQYKVVLTESGEVYVGNYVHALYKPGMACENSADLPHQSDYTITAATITHNRFLLWDAKHGRFLYSSKDDNGFAIDEGNSIKPSFISSSPLLDAHVRFDGLQHSPATMTAVMGYINYRDNYDQQNAYFIFRDDASGDYYRYELLKLDIGDGSKAPQRRGAAAEVSEPLAAYSIVSEKRLVGLTPTHMSTITYNAWFTTSNLFFAEGGTVYRYNVSNGDKFAVYEAPEGYEVTKIKFRAEESSSFSDDLGLYLNIVLTDGTHGAVAEIKFTTAADVDEDYPTLFYDRDDAGHRWGEIRDIQFVYDYIYKMIY
;
A
#
# COMPACT_ATOMS: atom_id res chain seq x y z
N MET A 1 -55.62 30.80 -46.49
CA MET A 1 -55.14 29.58 -47.15
C MET A 1 -53.66 29.68 -47.56
N LYS A 2 -52.73 29.90 -46.65
CA LYS A 2 -51.27 30.06 -47.02
C LYS A 2 -50.31 29.34 -46.06
N LYS A 3 -50.74 28.33 -45.25
CA LYS A 3 -49.88 27.63 -44.30
C LYS A 3 -49.89 26.08 -44.40
N ILE A 4 -50.51 25.50 -45.43
CA ILE A 4 -50.60 24.04 -45.60
C ILE A 4 -49.57 23.51 -46.62
N THR A 5 -49.03 24.36 -47.48
CA THR A 5 -48.12 23.98 -48.59
C THR A 5 -46.75 23.40 -48.09
N PRO A 6 -46.09 23.87 -47.00
CA PRO A 6 -44.81 23.31 -46.61
C PRO A 6 -44.92 21.92 -46.00
N TYR A 7 -46.04 21.59 -45.35
CA TYR A 7 -46.24 20.24 -44.75
C TYR A 7 -46.58 19.18 -45.78
N LEU A 8 -47.20 19.57 -46.91
CA LEU A 8 -47.48 18.67 -48.02
C LEU A 8 -46.19 18.32 -48.77
N LEU A 9 -45.24 19.26 -48.87
CA LEU A 9 -43.94 19.03 -49.51
C LEU A 9 -43.03 18.15 -48.63
N LEU A 10 -43.11 18.29 -47.30
CA LEU A 10 -42.38 17.46 -46.36
C LEU A 10 -42.92 16.01 -46.30
N ALA A 11 -44.24 15.85 -46.43
CA ALA A 11 -44.88 14.53 -46.52
C ALA A 11 -44.55 13.79 -47.83
N LEU A 12 -44.38 14.49 -48.93
CA LEU A 12 -43.95 13.93 -50.22
C LEU A 12 -42.47 13.54 -50.23
N LEU A 13 -41.62 14.21 -49.43
CA LEU A 13 -40.20 13.82 -49.26
C LEU A 13 -40.03 12.55 -48.38
N LEU A 14 -40.98 12.29 -47.48
CA LEU A 14 -40.93 11.10 -46.61
C LEU A 14 -41.49 9.85 -47.29
N THR A 15 -42.25 9.96 -48.37
CA THR A 15 -42.76 8.81 -49.12
C THR A 15 -41.85 8.38 -50.27
N GLY A 16 -40.82 9.15 -50.61
CA GLY A 16 -39.87 8.80 -51.67
C GLY A 16 -38.77 7.80 -51.28
N CYS A 17 -38.59 7.51 -49.98
CA CYS A 17 -37.55 6.61 -49.52
C CYS A 17 -38.02 5.18 -49.22
N TYR A 18 -39.26 4.81 -49.57
CA TYR A 18 -39.80 3.51 -49.20
C TYR A 18 -40.24 2.66 -50.41
N ARG A 19 -39.45 2.64 -51.45
CA ARG A 19 -39.59 1.64 -52.52
C ARG A 19 -38.23 1.26 -53.09
N ASP A 20 -37.35 0.83 -52.21
CA ASP A 20 -36.38 -0.17 -52.63
C ASP A 20 -36.96 -1.53 -52.27
N GLN A 21 -37.73 -2.09 -53.23
CA GLN A 21 -38.05 -3.51 -53.24
C GLN A 21 -36.86 -4.21 -53.88
N GLY A 22 -35.67 -4.00 -53.35
CA GLY A 22 -34.57 -4.88 -53.60
C GLY A 22 -34.94 -6.23 -53.02
N ASN A 23 -35.02 -7.21 -53.89
CA ASN A 23 -35.19 -8.61 -53.53
C ASN A 23 -33.88 -9.08 -52.90
N TYR A 24 -33.65 -8.61 -51.69
CA TYR A 24 -32.53 -9.10 -50.86
C TYR A 24 -32.97 -10.40 -50.20
N ASP A 25 -32.96 -11.48 -50.98
CA ASP A 25 -32.87 -12.84 -50.43
C ASP A 25 -31.51 -12.98 -49.77
N TYR A 26 -31.26 -12.20 -48.74
CA TYR A 26 -30.16 -12.46 -47.82
C TYR A 26 -30.56 -13.64 -46.97
N THR A 27 -30.23 -14.84 -47.40
CA THR A 27 -30.13 -15.96 -46.51
C THR A 27 -28.94 -15.65 -45.58
N LEU A 28 -29.25 -15.16 -44.38
CA LEU A 28 -28.26 -14.86 -43.35
C LEU A 28 -27.28 -16.02 -43.17
N ASP A 29 -27.72 -17.25 -43.43
CA ASP A 29 -26.93 -18.46 -43.39
C ASP A 29 -25.86 -18.58 -44.49
N SER A 30 -25.84 -17.69 -45.48
CA SER A 30 -24.87 -17.70 -46.58
C SER A 30 -23.82 -16.57 -46.48
N MET A 31 -23.93 -15.69 -45.52
CA MET A 31 -22.97 -14.61 -45.32
C MET A 31 -21.93 -14.99 -44.24
N ASN A 32 -20.68 -14.75 -44.53
CA ASN A 32 -19.66 -14.89 -43.54
C ASN A 32 -19.80 -13.77 -42.50
N GLU A 33 -19.82 -14.12 -41.23
CA GLU A 33 -19.91 -13.19 -40.11
C GLU A 33 -18.74 -13.44 -39.14
N ILE A 34 -18.15 -12.40 -38.63
CA ILE A 34 -17.15 -12.48 -37.56
C ILE A 34 -17.90 -12.65 -36.24
N LYS A 35 -17.80 -13.84 -35.63
CA LYS A 35 -18.45 -14.20 -34.37
C LYS A 35 -17.75 -13.60 -33.17
N SER A 36 -16.43 -13.70 -33.16
CA SER A 36 -15.61 -13.21 -32.05
C SER A 36 -14.22 -12.81 -32.51
N VAL A 37 -13.64 -11.89 -31.77
CA VAL A 37 -12.24 -11.51 -31.88
C VAL A 37 -11.62 -11.64 -30.50
N THR A 38 -10.54 -12.43 -30.39
CA THR A 38 -9.77 -12.58 -29.18
C THR A 38 -8.35 -12.07 -29.40
N PHE A 39 -7.70 -11.65 -28.32
CA PHE A 39 -6.38 -11.03 -28.39
C PHE A 39 -5.35 -11.78 -27.58
N ILE A 40 -4.09 -11.73 -28.03
CA ILE A 40 -2.91 -12.22 -27.32
C ILE A 40 -1.92 -11.06 -27.23
N PRO A 41 -1.58 -10.56 -26.00
CA PRO A 41 -2.12 -10.95 -24.69
C PRO A 41 -3.63 -10.71 -24.56
N SER A 42 -4.29 -11.41 -23.63
CA SER A 42 -5.75 -11.33 -23.44
C SER A 42 -6.19 -9.96 -22.93
N VAL A 43 -7.33 -9.50 -23.40
CA VAL A 43 -8.00 -8.30 -22.88
C VAL A 43 -8.65 -8.65 -21.54
N VAL A 44 -8.44 -7.80 -20.54
CA VAL A 44 -9.04 -7.93 -19.20
C VAL A 44 -9.98 -6.75 -18.97
N MET A 45 -11.15 -7.01 -18.41
CA MET A 45 -12.08 -5.94 -18.01
C MET A 45 -11.62 -5.34 -16.68
N THR A 46 -11.42 -4.03 -16.67
CA THR A 46 -11.05 -3.25 -15.47
C THR A 46 -12.09 -2.15 -15.24
N ALA A 47 -11.96 -1.41 -14.13
CA ALA A 47 -12.77 -0.22 -13.88
C ALA A 47 -12.61 0.87 -14.97
N GLU A 48 -11.50 0.86 -15.71
CA GLU A 48 -11.19 1.79 -16.81
C GLU A 48 -11.65 1.27 -18.19
N GLY A 49 -12.29 0.10 -18.22
CA GLY A 49 -12.75 -0.58 -19.43
C GLY A 49 -11.88 -1.79 -19.82
N GLU A 50 -11.90 -2.14 -21.09
CA GLU A 50 -11.11 -3.25 -21.65
C GLU A 50 -9.65 -2.85 -21.80
N VAL A 51 -8.73 -3.61 -21.16
CA VAL A 51 -7.29 -3.31 -21.09
C VAL A 51 -6.45 -4.55 -21.38
N ILE A 52 -5.37 -4.37 -22.14
CA ILE A 52 -4.23 -5.30 -22.19
C ILE A 52 -3.10 -4.68 -21.39
N GLU A 53 -2.62 -5.36 -20.36
CA GLU A 53 -1.40 -4.97 -19.65
C GLU A 53 -0.19 -5.65 -20.28
N VAL A 54 0.82 -4.87 -20.65
CA VAL A 54 2.09 -5.36 -21.17
C VAL A 54 3.23 -4.91 -20.27
N GLN A 55 4.25 -5.75 -20.14
CA GLN A 55 5.43 -5.43 -19.36
C GLN A 55 6.11 -4.17 -19.90
N GLN A 56 6.48 -3.26 -19.02
CA GLN A 56 7.28 -2.08 -19.36
C GLN A 56 8.59 -2.46 -20.05
N ALA A 57 9.02 -1.65 -21.00
CA ALA A 57 10.30 -1.86 -21.65
C ALA A 57 11.45 -1.48 -20.71
N LEU A 58 12.44 -2.35 -20.55
CA LEU A 58 13.63 -2.16 -19.70
C LEU A 58 14.85 -1.70 -20.50
N ASP A 59 14.90 -2.02 -21.77
CA ASP A 59 15.98 -1.67 -22.70
C ASP A 59 15.44 -1.62 -24.14
N GLU A 60 16.28 -1.15 -25.07
CA GLU A 60 15.90 -1.04 -26.48
C GLU A 60 15.53 -2.38 -27.12
N GLN A 61 16.08 -3.49 -26.64
CA GLN A 61 15.78 -4.82 -27.19
C GLN A 61 14.41 -5.33 -26.72
N SER A 62 14.00 -4.95 -25.50
CA SER A 62 12.72 -5.34 -24.93
C SER A 62 11.57 -4.38 -25.25
N CYS A 63 11.81 -3.30 -25.99
CA CYS A 63 10.81 -2.26 -26.21
C CYS A 63 9.74 -2.60 -27.24
N THR A 64 9.96 -3.57 -28.12
CA THR A 64 8.94 -3.98 -29.10
C THR A 64 7.90 -4.90 -28.46
N ARG A 65 6.62 -4.59 -28.72
CA ARG A 65 5.47 -5.38 -28.25
C ARG A 65 4.60 -5.76 -29.43
N ARG A 66 4.07 -6.98 -29.37
CA ARG A 66 3.17 -7.53 -30.39
C ARG A 66 1.83 -7.88 -29.74
N ILE A 67 0.74 -7.48 -30.41
CA ILE A 67 -0.61 -7.88 -30.08
C ILE A 67 -1.20 -8.59 -31.28
N GLU A 68 -1.67 -9.80 -31.08
CA GLU A 68 -2.29 -10.64 -32.11
C GLU A 68 -3.80 -10.69 -31.92
N ALA A 69 -4.54 -10.63 -33.03
CA ALA A 69 -5.97 -10.83 -33.06
C ALA A 69 -6.29 -12.18 -33.72
N THR A 70 -7.03 -13.00 -33.01
CA THR A 70 -7.58 -14.25 -33.54
C THR A 70 -9.07 -14.06 -33.80
N VAL A 71 -9.51 -14.38 -35.02
CA VAL A 71 -10.88 -14.16 -35.49
C VAL A 71 -11.58 -15.50 -35.71
N GLU A 72 -12.75 -15.65 -35.12
CA GLU A 72 -13.67 -16.77 -35.38
C GLU A 72 -14.75 -16.29 -36.36
N GLN A 73 -14.94 -17.04 -37.44
CA GLN A 73 -15.89 -16.71 -38.51
C GLN A 73 -16.96 -17.81 -38.67
N THR A 74 -18.12 -17.49 -39.24
CA THR A 74 -19.21 -18.45 -39.45
C THR A 74 -18.94 -19.45 -40.55
N LEU A 75 -18.45 -19.01 -41.71
CA LEU A 75 -18.34 -19.78 -42.93
C LEU A 75 -16.90 -19.95 -43.43
N ALA A 76 -16.03 -19.01 -43.12
CA ALA A 76 -14.66 -19.00 -43.59
C ALA A 76 -13.68 -19.36 -42.46
N THR A 77 -12.68 -20.17 -42.79
CA THR A 77 -11.53 -20.45 -41.91
C THR A 77 -10.28 -19.70 -42.39
N ASP A 78 -10.33 -19.13 -43.62
CA ASP A 78 -9.21 -18.42 -44.23
C ASP A 78 -9.28 -16.93 -43.84
N LEU A 79 -8.18 -16.43 -43.30
CA LEU A 79 -8.01 -15.02 -42.94
C LEU A 79 -7.58 -14.14 -44.13
N ASP A 80 -7.28 -14.71 -45.29
CA ASP A 80 -6.77 -13.97 -46.46
C ASP A 80 -7.80 -13.01 -47.07
N ALA A 81 -9.10 -13.23 -46.81
CA ALA A 81 -10.17 -12.33 -47.19
C ALA A 81 -10.32 -11.13 -46.23
N LEU A 82 -9.74 -11.20 -45.05
CA LEU A 82 -9.81 -10.16 -44.04
C LEU A 82 -8.66 -9.17 -44.15
N GLU A 83 -8.99 -7.89 -44.02
CA GLU A 83 -8.02 -6.81 -43.88
C GLU A 83 -8.09 -6.20 -42.49
N PHE A 84 -6.95 -6.10 -41.81
CA PHE A 84 -6.84 -5.58 -40.45
C PHE A 84 -6.29 -4.15 -40.49
N TYR A 85 -7.04 -3.22 -39.93
CA TYR A 85 -6.64 -1.82 -39.80
C TYR A 85 -6.49 -1.47 -38.34
N TRP A 86 -5.25 -1.51 -37.86
CA TRP A 86 -4.90 -1.13 -36.50
C TRP A 86 -4.64 0.35 -36.40
N CYS A 87 -5.22 0.99 -35.41
CA CYS A 87 -4.98 2.38 -35.08
C CYS A 87 -4.58 2.49 -33.62
N ARG A 88 -3.51 3.20 -33.35
CA ARG A 88 -3.00 3.49 -32.01
C ARG A 88 -3.12 4.98 -31.75
N SER A 89 -3.64 5.36 -30.57
CA SER A 89 -3.68 6.74 -30.09
C SER A 89 -3.04 6.84 -28.70
N TYR A 90 -2.30 7.90 -28.46
CA TYR A 90 -1.65 8.18 -27.17
C TYR A 90 -1.34 9.68 -27.05
N VAL A 91 -0.96 10.10 -25.84
CA VAL A 91 -0.46 11.46 -25.59
C VAL A 91 1.06 11.39 -25.49
N ASP A 92 1.77 12.18 -26.27
CA ASP A 92 3.24 12.22 -26.24
C ASP A 92 3.76 13.02 -25.03
N GLU A 93 5.08 13.07 -24.89
CA GLU A 93 5.76 13.75 -23.77
C GLU A 93 5.50 15.27 -23.75
N GLN A 94 5.10 15.85 -24.87
CA GLN A 94 4.75 17.26 -25.00
C GLN A 94 3.26 17.53 -24.76
N GLY A 95 2.50 16.51 -24.35
CA GLY A 95 1.07 16.60 -24.11
C GLY A 95 0.21 16.62 -25.40
N LYS A 96 0.80 16.31 -26.55
CA LYS A 96 0.11 16.29 -27.83
C LYS A 96 -0.49 14.92 -28.12
N ALA A 97 -1.76 14.90 -28.53
CA ALA A 97 -2.39 13.66 -28.99
C ALA A 97 -1.78 13.20 -30.32
N VAL A 98 -1.31 11.97 -30.35
CA VAL A 98 -0.74 11.29 -31.52
C VAL A 98 -1.67 10.15 -31.91
N LYS A 99 -1.84 9.95 -33.21
CA LYS A 99 -2.61 8.87 -33.79
C LYS A 99 -1.83 8.24 -34.95
N ASP A 100 -1.49 6.97 -34.80
CA ASP A 100 -0.81 6.18 -35.81
C ASP A 100 -1.78 5.15 -36.40
N THR A 101 -1.75 4.99 -37.72
CA THR A 101 -2.52 3.93 -38.38
C THR A 101 -1.53 2.93 -38.98
N LEU A 102 -1.66 1.70 -38.54
CA LEU A 102 -0.84 0.58 -38.98
C LEU A 102 -1.74 -0.40 -39.73
N ARG A 103 -1.25 -0.94 -40.84
CA ARG A 103 -1.93 -2.02 -41.57
C ARG A 103 -1.10 -3.26 -41.48
N THR A 104 -1.65 -4.31 -40.85
CA THR A 104 -1.00 -5.63 -40.72
C THR A 104 -2.02 -6.74 -40.86
N LYS A 105 -1.57 -7.97 -41.07
CA LYS A 105 -2.42 -9.16 -41.05
C LYS A 105 -2.46 -9.75 -39.63
N GLY A 106 -3.60 -9.61 -38.94
CA GLY A 106 -3.85 -10.31 -37.70
C GLY A 106 -3.03 -9.86 -36.47
N TYR A 107 -2.04 -8.97 -36.61
CA TYR A 107 -1.26 -8.46 -35.51
C TYR A 107 -0.80 -7.03 -35.68
N MET A 108 -0.50 -6.37 -34.56
CA MET A 108 0.14 -5.05 -34.50
C MET A 108 1.45 -5.18 -33.70
N GLU A 109 2.49 -4.57 -34.21
CA GLU A 109 3.75 -4.37 -33.49
C GLU A 109 3.99 -2.90 -33.25
N PHE A 110 4.43 -2.54 -32.06
CA PHE A 110 4.77 -1.16 -31.70
C PHE A 110 5.90 -1.11 -30.69
N VAL A 111 6.63 -0.01 -30.69
CA VAL A 111 7.76 0.24 -29.81
C VAL A 111 7.25 1.03 -28.61
N LEU A 112 7.55 0.55 -27.41
CA LEU A 112 7.32 1.24 -26.15
C LEU A 112 8.52 2.13 -25.80
N PRO A 113 8.30 3.30 -25.16
CA PRO A 113 9.39 4.04 -24.55
C PRO A 113 10.06 3.21 -23.44
N VAL A 114 11.38 3.22 -23.40
CA VAL A 114 12.14 2.54 -22.35
C VAL A 114 11.92 3.22 -21.01
N GLY A 115 11.63 2.43 -19.95
CA GLY A 115 11.49 2.92 -18.59
C GLY A 115 10.30 3.85 -18.33
N LYS A 116 9.29 3.89 -19.23
CA LYS A 116 8.12 4.77 -19.08
C LYS A 116 6.82 4.01 -19.09
N ALA A 117 5.94 4.37 -18.17
CA ALA A 117 4.55 3.95 -18.21
C ALA A 117 3.78 4.77 -19.26
N MET A 118 3.06 4.08 -20.14
CA MET A 118 2.26 4.69 -21.21
C MET A 118 0.90 4.01 -21.29
N SER A 119 -0.11 4.76 -21.74
CA SER A 119 -1.43 4.23 -22.08
C SER A 119 -1.73 4.52 -23.54
N TYR A 120 -2.05 3.49 -24.27
CA TYR A 120 -2.39 3.57 -25.70
C TYR A 120 -3.84 3.16 -25.89
N GLY A 121 -4.64 4.00 -26.55
CA GLY A 121 -5.93 3.58 -27.10
C GLY A 121 -5.70 2.79 -28.38
N ILE A 122 -6.22 1.59 -28.46
CA ILE A 122 -6.15 0.74 -29.64
C ILE A 122 -7.55 0.62 -30.25
N PHE A 123 -7.62 0.79 -31.54
CA PHE A 123 -8.81 0.58 -32.33
C PHE A 123 -8.46 -0.34 -33.49
N LEU A 124 -9.20 -1.43 -33.62
CA LEU A 124 -9.05 -2.40 -34.70
C LEU A 124 -10.32 -2.43 -35.53
N GLN A 125 -10.17 -2.24 -36.84
CA GLN A 125 -11.19 -2.53 -37.83
C GLN A 125 -10.76 -3.78 -38.61
N ILE A 126 -11.64 -4.75 -38.71
CA ILE A 126 -11.47 -5.95 -39.54
C ILE A 126 -12.47 -5.85 -40.66
N TYR A 127 -11.99 -5.68 -41.88
CA TYR A 127 -12.79 -5.55 -43.08
C TYR A 127 -12.79 -6.86 -43.85
N ASP A 128 -13.96 -7.45 -44.10
CA ASP A 128 -14.16 -8.64 -44.92
C ASP A 128 -14.45 -8.22 -46.36
N ARG A 129 -13.51 -8.46 -47.26
CA ARG A 129 -13.63 -8.14 -48.68
C ARG A 129 -14.70 -8.93 -49.40
N THR A 130 -15.14 -10.05 -48.85
CA THR A 130 -16.16 -10.90 -49.52
C THR A 130 -17.57 -10.45 -49.25
N THR A 131 -17.79 -9.86 -48.09
CA THR A 131 -19.11 -9.39 -47.63
C THR A 131 -19.25 -7.87 -47.61
N ASP A 132 -18.15 -7.13 -47.80
CA ASP A 132 -18.07 -5.67 -47.67
C ASP A 132 -18.48 -5.17 -46.26
N LEU A 133 -18.31 -6.01 -45.24
CA LEU A 133 -18.65 -5.69 -43.87
C LEU A 133 -17.40 -5.43 -43.03
N SER A 134 -17.55 -4.62 -41.99
CA SER A 134 -16.50 -4.34 -41.03
C SER A 134 -16.92 -4.72 -39.61
N HIS A 135 -16.01 -5.35 -38.88
CA HIS A 135 -16.10 -5.58 -37.45
C HIS A 135 -15.12 -4.65 -36.72
N TYR A 136 -15.50 -4.18 -35.53
CA TYR A 136 -14.71 -3.23 -34.77
C TYR A 136 -14.46 -3.72 -33.36
N ALA A 137 -13.23 -3.52 -32.90
CA ALA A 137 -12.85 -3.73 -31.49
C ALA A 137 -12.04 -2.52 -31.00
N SER A 138 -12.19 -2.18 -29.73
CA SER A 138 -11.42 -1.11 -29.11
C SER A 138 -11.07 -1.48 -27.66
N PHE A 139 -9.83 -1.23 -27.28
CA PHE A 139 -9.32 -1.47 -25.94
C PHE A 139 -8.13 -0.55 -25.65
N LYS A 140 -7.68 -0.51 -24.42
CA LYS A 140 -6.44 0.17 -24.04
C LYS A 140 -5.29 -0.82 -23.91
N VAL A 141 -4.09 -0.38 -24.21
CA VAL A 141 -2.85 -1.07 -23.87
C VAL A 141 -2.10 -0.20 -22.88
N ASN A 142 -1.96 -0.69 -21.67
CA ASN A 142 -1.20 -0.02 -20.62
C ASN A 142 0.15 -0.74 -20.45
N THR A 143 1.22 0.03 -20.36
CA THR A 143 2.50 -0.55 -19.95
C THR A 143 2.45 -0.81 -18.45
N ARG A 144 2.56 -2.07 -18.10
CA ARG A 144 2.63 -2.52 -16.73
C ARG A 144 4.01 -2.20 -16.14
N PRO A 145 4.09 -1.64 -14.92
CA PRO A 145 5.37 -1.52 -14.23
C PRO A 145 6.01 -2.89 -13.98
N ILE A 146 7.29 -2.91 -13.63
CA ILE A 146 8.02 -4.16 -13.35
C ILE A 146 7.37 -4.90 -12.19
N PHE A 147 7.06 -4.17 -11.11
CA PHE A 147 6.35 -4.68 -9.95
C PHE A 147 5.06 -3.89 -9.71
N LYS A 148 3.97 -4.60 -9.41
CA LYS A 148 2.67 -4.00 -9.11
C LYS A 148 1.94 -4.85 -8.08
N ASN A 149 1.54 -4.24 -6.95
CA ASN A 149 0.85 -4.95 -5.87
C ASN A 149 1.61 -6.21 -5.44
N SER A 150 2.80 -6.05 -4.93
CA SER A 150 3.70 -7.17 -4.67
C SER A 150 4.31 -7.15 -3.28
N LEU A 151 4.77 -8.30 -2.82
CA LEU A 151 5.45 -8.48 -1.56
C LEU A 151 6.95 -8.42 -1.77
N PHE A 152 7.61 -7.40 -1.20
CA PHE A 152 9.06 -7.33 -1.14
C PHE A 152 9.59 -8.11 0.05
N VAL A 153 10.71 -8.79 -0.17
CA VAL A 153 11.35 -9.69 0.81
C VAL A 153 12.81 -9.27 0.96
N LEU A 154 13.21 -8.88 2.17
CA LEU A 154 14.61 -8.63 2.53
C LEU A 154 15.19 -9.91 3.13
N HIS A 155 16.21 -10.48 2.51
CA HIS A 155 16.82 -11.72 2.97
C HIS A 155 18.33 -11.73 2.79
N GLY A 156 18.99 -12.75 3.34
CA GLY A 156 20.44 -12.92 3.37
C GLY A 156 21.07 -12.42 4.67
N SER A 157 22.33 -12.79 4.88
CA SER A 157 23.11 -12.36 6.03
C SER A 157 23.50 -10.89 5.94
N GLU A 158 23.89 -10.32 7.08
CA GLU A 158 24.40 -8.95 7.11
C GLU A 158 25.63 -8.80 6.21
N GLY A 159 25.66 -7.77 5.39
CA GLY A 159 26.69 -7.52 4.39
C GLY A 159 26.49 -8.27 3.05
N GLU A 160 25.50 -9.17 2.97
CA GLU A 160 25.15 -9.92 1.75
C GLU A 160 23.64 -9.88 1.45
N ARG A 161 22.91 -8.94 2.04
CA ARG A 161 21.46 -8.86 1.91
C ARG A 161 21.04 -8.52 0.49
N GLN A 162 19.93 -9.13 0.11
CA GLN A 162 19.25 -8.96 -1.16
C GLN A 162 17.79 -8.58 -0.92
N VAL A 163 17.22 -7.90 -1.88
CA VAL A 163 15.79 -7.62 -1.94
C VAL A 163 15.19 -8.49 -3.03
N GLY A 164 14.22 -9.29 -2.65
CA GLY A 164 13.44 -10.09 -3.58
C GLY A 164 12.00 -9.59 -3.68
N ASN A 165 11.22 -10.23 -4.53
CA ASN A 165 9.83 -9.86 -4.78
C ASN A 165 8.97 -11.08 -5.09
N ILE A 166 7.75 -11.08 -4.59
CA ILE A 166 6.70 -12.05 -4.89
C ILE A 166 5.51 -11.28 -5.46
N GLU A 167 5.12 -11.59 -6.68
CA GLU A 167 4.04 -10.92 -7.39
C GLU A 167 3.08 -11.91 -8.01
N VAL A 168 1.78 -11.61 -7.94
CA VAL A 168 0.74 -12.41 -8.63
C VAL A 168 0.27 -11.67 -9.87
N ILE A 169 0.45 -12.27 -11.05
CA ILE A 169 0.10 -11.70 -12.33
C ILE A 169 -0.85 -12.63 -13.06
N GLY A 170 -2.10 -12.18 -13.31
CA GLY A 170 -3.07 -12.98 -14.06
C GLY A 170 -3.38 -14.36 -13.45
N GLY A 171 -3.21 -14.50 -12.14
CA GLY A 171 -3.35 -15.77 -11.42
C GLY A 171 -2.07 -16.62 -11.37
N GLU A 172 -0.99 -16.19 -12.01
CA GLU A 172 0.34 -16.81 -11.90
C GLU A 172 1.20 -16.05 -10.90
N THR A 173 1.91 -16.77 -10.05
CA THR A 173 2.88 -16.17 -9.12
C THR A 173 4.24 -16.14 -9.77
N LYS A 174 4.89 -14.96 -9.71
CA LYS A 174 6.28 -14.77 -10.11
C LYS A 174 7.12 -14.43 -8.88
N ILE A 175 8.25 -15.11 -8.74
CA ILE A 175 9.15 -14.97 -7.60
C ILE A 175 10.52 -14.58 -8.12
N TYR A 176 11.08 -13.53 -7.54
CA TYR A 176 12.44 -13.09 -7.79
C TYR A 176 13.17 -13.06 -6.45
N THR A 177 14.17 -13.90 -6.28
CA THR A 177 15.02 -13.87 -5.07
C THR A 177 15.93 -12.63 -5.06
N ASP A 178 16.23 -12.06 -6.21
CA ASP A 178 16.93 -10.78 -6.35
C ASP A 178 16.20 -9.91 -7.39
N VAL A 179 15.67 -8.75 -6.97
CA VAL A 179 15.00 -7.82 -7.88
C VAL A 179 15.90 -7.29 -8.98
N LYS A 180 17.21 -7.26 -8.77
CA LYS A 180 18.22 -6.81 -9.77
C LYS A 180 18.19 -7.62 -11.06
N VAL A 181 17.76 -8.87 -10.99
CA VAL A 181 17.61 -9.73 -12.19
C VAL A 181 16.63 -9.10 -13.18
N VAL A 182 15.62 -8.40 -12.68
CA VAL A 182 14.54 -7.80 -13.48
C VAL A 182 14.77 -6.30 -13.68
N THR A 183 15.09 -5.57 -12.61
CA THR A 183 15.25 -4.11 -12.64
C THR A 183 16.56 -3.69 -13.31
N ARG A 184 17.57 -4.55 -13.25
CA ARG A 184 18.93 -4.27 -13.75
C ARG A 184 19.54 -3.00 -13.11
N ASP A 185 19.06 -2.63 -11.92
CA ASP A 185 19.60 -1.51 -11.18
C ASP A 185 20.98 -1.83 -10.60
N ASN A 186 21.70 -0.77 -10.21
CA ASN A 186 22.99 -0.86 -9.54
C ASN A 186 22.88 -0.51 -8.04
N ASN A 187 21.70 -0.63 -7.47
CA ASN A 187 21.50 -0.32 -6.06
C ASN A 187 22.22 -1.32 -5.16
N HIS A 188 22.62 -0.86 -3.99
CA HIS A 188 23.27 -1.65 -2.96
C HIS A 188 22.29 -1.90 -1.82
N TYR A 189 22.04 -3.17 -1.50
CA TYR A 189 21.09 -3.59 -0.48
C TYR A 189 21.76 -4.26 0.72
N GLU A 190 23.08 -4.44 0.69
CA GLU A 190 23.85 -5.23 1.64
C GLU A 190 23.69 -4.74 3.08
N ASN A 191 23.52 -3.43 3.27
CA ASN A 191 23.40 -2.79 4.59
C ASN A 191 21.94 -2.51 5.01
N VAL A 192 20.95 -2.95 4.22
CA VAL A 192 19.53 -2.73 4.55
C VAL A 192 19.15 -3.58 5.75
N SER A 193 18.52 -2.96 6.76
CA SER A 193 18.10 -3.61 8.00
C SER A 193 16.60 -3.89 8.08
N GLY A 194 15.79 -3.21 7.25
CA GLY A 194 14.34 -3.41 7.24
C GLY A 194 13.67 -2.74 6.06
N LEU A 195 12.41 -3.09 5.85
CA LEU A 195 11.54 -2.58 4.80
C LEU A 195 10.39 -1.77 5.39
N GLY A 196 9.97 -0.73 4.69
CA GLY A 196 8.78 0.02 5.00
C GLY A 196 8.06 0.43 3.72
N TYR A 197 6.75 0.57 3.82
CA TYR A 197 5.94 1.13 2.76
C TYR A 197 5.42 2.49 3.20
N THR A 198 5.42 3.44 2.30
CA THR A 198 4.81 4.73 2.56
C THR A 198 4.37 5.40 1.27
N THR A 199 3.40 6.30 1.41
CA THR A 199 3.06 7.22 0.34
C THR A 199 3.72 8.55 0.64
N PHE A 200 4.42 9.11 -0.34
CA PHE A 200 4.88 10.49 -0.30
C PHE A 200 4.07 11.29 -1.30
N MET A 201 3.80 12.51 -0.91
CA MET A 201 3.22 13.47 -1.82
C MET A 201 4.31 14.03 -2.71
N ASN A 202 4.17 13.86 -4.00
CA ASN A 202 4.99 14.57 -4.96
C ASN A 202 4.43 15.98 -5.09
N ILE A 203 5.16 16.97 -4.58
CA ILE A 203 4.85 18.38 -4.77
C ILE A 203 5.76 18.86 -5.89
N PRO A 204 5.28 18.98 -7.13
CA PRO A 204 6.07 19.58 -8.19
C PRO A 204 6.32 21.07 -7.87
N ASP A 205 7.43 21.60 -8.35
CA ASP A 205 7.83 22.99 -8.11
C ASP A 205 6.76 24.00 -8.60
N ASP A 206 5.93 23.60 -9.55
CA ASP A 206 4.90 24.45 -10.15
C ASP A 206 3.49 24.28 -9.52
N LEU A 207 3.33 23.43 -8.52
CA LEU A 207 2.08 23.17 -7.79
C LEU A 207 0.86 22.78 -8.66
N THR A 208 1.06 22.50 -9.95
CA THR A 208 -0.04 22.25 -10.89
C THR A 208 -0.56 20.82 -10.85
N GLN A 209 0.21 19.90 -10.30
CA GLN A 209 -0.19 18.50 -10.12
C GLN A 209 0.39 17.92 -8.83
N ILE A 210 -0.48 17.77 -7.83
CA ILE A 210 -0.13 17.05 -6.63
C ILE A 210 -0.43 15.57 -6.87
N GLY A 211 0.60 14.74 -6.86
CA GLY A 211 0.48 13.30 -6.94
C GLY A 211 0.90 12.63 -5.64
N VAL A 212 0.18 11.60 -5.22
CA VAL A 212 0.66 10.70 -4.16
C VAL A 212 1.48 9.60 -4.83
N THR A 213 2.71 9.43 -4.41
CA THR A 213 3.61 8.40 -4.93
C THR A 213 3.81 7.33 -3.87
N ASN A 214 3.51 6.09 -4.23
CA ASN A 214 3.87 4.93 -3.40
C ASN A 214 5.38 4.78 -3.38
N THR A 215 5.94 4.51 -2.22
CA THR A 215 7.38 4.30 -2.06
C THR A 215 7.69 3.12 -1.16
N LEU A 216 8.67 2.35 -1.56
CA LEU A 216 9.31 1.34 -0.74
C LEU A 216 10.49 1.98 -0.02
N LEU A 217 10.46 1.99 1.31
CA LEU A 217 11.57 2.44 2.14
C LEU A 217 12.48 1.26 2.42
N LEU A 218 13.75 1.40 2.09
CA LEU A 218 14.80 0.50 2.50
C LEU A 218 15.62 1.20 3.58
N TYR A 219 15.41 0.78 4.81
CA TYR A 219 16.08 1.33 5.97
C TYR A 219 17.48 0.75 6.10
N ALA A 220 18.47 1.62 6.11
CA ALA A 220 19.85 1.26 6.32
C ALA A 220 20.51 2.23 7.31
N SER A 221 21.57 1.79 7.97
CA SER A 221 22.34 2.61 8.90
C SER A 221 23.13 3.71 8.18
N HIS A 222 23.65 4.67 8.95
CA HIS A 222 24.60 5.68 8.49
C HIS A 222 24.13 6.57 7.33
N GLY A 223 22.84 6.91 7.29
CA GLY A 223 22.31 7.79 6.26
C GLY A 223 22.11 7.13 4.89
N GLU A 224 22.29 5.83 4.78
CA GLU A 224 22.09 5.07 3.54
C GLU A 224 20.63 4.71 3.26
N THR A 225 19.71 5.00 4.19
CA THR A 225 18.27 4.80 3.98
C THR A 225 17.78 5.56 2.75
N LYS A 226 17.03 4.88 1.90
CA LYS A 226 16.47 5.44 0.67
C LYS A 226 15.01 5.04 0.52
N ALA A 227 14.26 5.88 -0.18
CA ALA A 227 12.93 5.54 -0.67
C ALA A 227 13.00 5.28 -2.18
N TYR A 228 12.41 4.20 -2.60
CA TYR A 228 12.42 3.72 -3.97
C TYR A 228 11.01 3.78 -4.57
N ASP A 229 10.96 4.00 -5.88
CA ASP A 229 9.77 3.66 -6.65
C ASP A 229 9.61 2.14 -6.67
N PRO A 230 8.57 1.59 -6.07
CA PRO A 230 8.42 0.14 -6.01
C PRO A 230 8.23 -0.50 -7.39
N HIS A 231 7.85 0.29 -8.40
CA HIS A 231 7.58 -0.22 -9.75
C HIS A 231 8.83 -0.60 -10.54
N GLY A 232 9.97 0.03 -10.26
CA GLY A 232 11.20 -0.19 -10.99
C GLY A 232 12.46 -0.12 -10.14
N MET A 233 12.32 0.09 -8.84
CA MET A 233 13.43 0.25 -7.88
C MET A 233 14.33 1.47 -8.16
N ASP A 234 13.77 2.52 -8.77
CA ASP A 234 14.46 3.79 -8.91
C ASP A 234 14.46 4.56 -7.59
N VAL A 235 15.59 5.15 -7.22
CA VAL A 235 15.69 5.99 -6.01
C VAL A 235 14.88 7.27 -6.19
N LYS A 236 13.91 7.51 -5.31
CA LYS A 236 13.09 8.73 -5.28
C LYS A 236 13.58 9.74 -4.26
N TYR A 237 13.93 9.27 -3.05
CA TYR A 237 14.35 10.14 -1.96
C TYR A 237 15.53 9.53 -1.20
N THR A 238 16.43 10.39 -0.74
CA THR A 238 17.55 10.03 0.14
C THR A 238 17.16 10.18 1.61
N ALA A 239 17.98 9.64 2.52
CA ALA A 239 17.76 9.75 3.95
C ALA A 239 17.57 11.21 4.42
N GLU A 240 18.36 12.14 3.88
CA GLU A 240 18.27 13.57 4.22
C GLU A 240 16.95 14.21 3.80
N GLN A 241 16.31 13.69 2.77
CA GLN A 241 15.00 14.13 2.33
C GLN A 241 13.87 13.49 3.15
N ILE A 242 14.09 12.25 3.65
CA ILE A 242 13.10 11.48 4.41
C ILE A 242 13.10 11.89 5.89
N PHE A 243 14.27 12.00 6.53
CA PHE A 243 14.41 12.24 7.97
C PHE A 243 14.97 13.61 8.29
N LYS A 244 14.43 14.25 9.33
CA LYS A 244 14.87 15.57 9.81
C LYS A 244 15.05 15.57 11.33
N PRO A 245 16.27 15.65 11.86
CA PRO A 245 17.55 15.42 11.17
C PRO A 245 17.81 13.94 10.93
N VAL A 246 18.71 13.62 10.01
CA VAL A 246 19.20 12.24 9.83
C VAL A 246 20.05 11.87 11.04
N SER A 247 19.82 10.69 11.62
CA SER A 247 20.68 10.14 12.66
C SER A 247 21.80 9.31 12.03
N GLU A 248 23.03 9.55 12.48
CA GLU A 248 24.20 8.76 12.04
C GLU A 248 24.15 7.30 12.53
N THR A 249 23.36 7.04 13.58
CA THR A 249 23.22 5.71 14.20
C THR A 249 21.88 5.07 13.89
N PHE A 250 21.21 5.52 12.82
CA PHE A 250 19.89 5.02 12.46
C PHE A 250 19.94 3.52 12.16
N ALA A 251 19.28 2.72 12.99
CA ALA A 251 18.99 1.32 12.75
C ALA A 251 17.48 1.11 12.87
N TYR A 252 16.87 0.60 11.81
CA TYR A 252 15.43 0.42 11.73
C TYR A 252 14.93 -0.65 12.69
N HIS A 253 13.89 -0.33 13.43
CA HIS A 253 13.16 -1.28 14.26
C HIS A 253 11.75 -1.54 13.71
N ARG A 254 10.93 -0.52 13.59
CA ARG A 254 9.53 -0.66 13.18
C ARG A 254 8.96 0.62 12.57
N THR A 255 8.06 0.45 11.59
CA THR A 255 7.17 1.51 11.11
C THR A 255 5.75 1.21 11.54
N ILE A 256 5.05 2.23 12.05
CA ILE A 256 3.64 2.22 12.35
C ILE A 256 3.00 3.29 11.47
N GLN A 257 1.96 2.93 10.76
CA GLN A 257 1.31 3.81 9.81
C GLN A 257 -0.20 3.66 9.93
N THR A 258 -0.92 4.76 10.01
CA THR A 258 -2.38 4.78 10.09
C THR A 258 -2.98 5.75 9.08
N GLY A 259 -4.26 5.60 8.83
CA GLY A 259 -5.05 6.48 7.99
C GLY A 259 -5.14 6.03 6.54
N ASP A 260 -6.04 6.68 5.83
CA ASP A 260 -6.30 6.45 4.42
C ASP A 260 -5.46 7.42 3.59
N PRO A 261 -4.57 6.94 2.71
CA PRO A 261 -3.81 7.81 1.82
C PRO A 261 -4.74 8.64 0.91
N SER A 262 -5.95 8.16 0.61
CA SER A 262 -6.92 8.89 -0.22
C SER A 262 -7.46 10.16 0.44
N ASN A 263 -7.45 10.21 1.76
CA ASN A 263 -8.01 11.33 2.54
C ASN A 263 -6.94 12.25 3.13
N TYR A 264 -5.67 12.09 2.75
CA TYR A 264 -4.54 12.87 3.31
C TYR A 264 -4.40 12.78 4.82
N THR A 265 -4.91 11.73 5.44
CA THR A 265 -4.92 11.53 6.89
C THR A 265 -3.92 10.49 7.35
N GLN A 266 -3.02 10.06 6.46
CA GLN A 266 -2.02 9.06 6.79
C GLN A 266 -0.94 9.65 7.68
N TYR A 267 -0.70 9.03 8.83
CA TYR A 267 0.35 9.37 9.77
C TYR A 267 1.32 8.20 9.95
N LYS A 268 2.55 8.51 10.30
CA LYS A 268 3.64 7.54 10.43
C LYS A 268 4.46 7.78 11.67
N VAL A 269 4.87 6.69 12.29
CA VAL A 269 5.91 6.65 13.31
C VAL A 269 6.96 5.65 12.87
N VAL A 270 8.21 6.06 12.83
CA VAL A 270 9.35 5.17 12.61
C VAL A 270 10.14 5.10 13.91
N LEU A 271 10.32 3.89 14.40
CA LEU A 271 11.13 3.59 15.58
C LEU A 271 12.49 3.04 15.15
N THR A 272 13.54 3.45 15.83
CA THR A 272 14.88 2.89 15.67
C THR A 272 15.21 1.92 16.78
N GLU A 273 16.18 1.04 16.56
CA GLU A 273 16.67 0.11 17.60
C GLU A 273 17.30 0.85 18.81
N SER A 274 17.82 2.04 18.60
CA SER A 274 18.33 2.91 19.67
C SER A 274 17.23 3.60 20.49
N GLY A 275 15.97 3.45 20.08
CA GLY A 275 14.81 4.09 20.72
C GLY A 275 14.58 5.53 20.32
N GLU A 276 15.20 6.00 19.22
CA GLU A 276 14.82 7.26 18.60
C GLU A 276 13.48 7.10 17.89
N VAL A 277 12.74 8.18 17.77
CA VAL A 277 11.44 8.20 17.10
C VAL A 277 11.38 9.31 16.06
N TYR A 278 10.77 8.99 14.92
CA TYR A 278 10.44 9.96 13.89
C TYR A 278 8.95 9.90 13.63
N VAL A 279 8.31 11.05 13.52
CA VAL A 279 6.88 11.18 13.30
C VAL A 279 6.61 12.06 12.09
N GLY A 280 5.53 11.80 11.41
CA GLY A 280 5.11 12.61 10.26
C GLY A 280 3.78 12.18 9.70
N ASN A 281 3.31 12.94 8.74
CA ASN A 281 2.19 12.56 7.89
C ASN A 281 2.72 12.12 6.50
N TYR A 282 1.82 11.98 5.53
CA TYR A 282 2.14 11.59 4.16
C TYR A 282 2.97 12.63 3.36
N VAL A 283 3.28 13.80 3.94
CA VAL A 283 4.10 14.81 3.29
C VAL A 283 5.57 14.54 3.59
N HIS A 284 6.37 14.40 2.59
CA HIS A 284 7.82 14.30 2.40
C HIS A 284 8.73 13.83 3.54
N ALA A 285 8.67 14.40 4.73
CA ALA A 285 9.68 14.16 5.74
C ALA A 285 9.10 13.65 7.05
N LEU A 286 9.90 12.83 7.72
CA LEU A 286 9.68 12.37 9.08
C LEU A 286 10.56 13.16 10.01
N TYR A 287 9.96 13.78 11.03
CA TYR A 287 10.66 14.66 11.95
C TYR A 287 10.85 14.02 13.31
N LYS A 288 11.97 14.28 13.95
CA LYS A 288 12.05 14.08 15.40
C LYS A 288 11.04 15.02 16.07
N PRO A 289 10.22 14.55 17.02
CA PRO A 289 9.24 15.38 17.71
C PRO A 289 9.87 16.66 18.28
N GLY A 290 9.22 17.81 18.07
CA GLY A 290 9.68 19.12 18.54
C GLY A 290 10.77 19.80 17.73
N MET A 291 11.40 19.13 16.76
CA MET A 291 12.53 19.72 16.01
C MET A 291 12.13 20.79 14.99
N ALA A 292 10.91 20.74 14.48
CA ALA A 292 10.42 21.67 13.45
C ALA A 292 9.33 22.61 13.95
N CYS A 293 9.01 22.60 15.24
CA CYS A 293 7.98 23.47 15.82
C CYS A 293 8.53 24.86 16.09
N GLU A 294 8.08 25.87 15.34
CA GLU A 294 8.51 27.26 15.51
C GLU A 294 8.19 27.83 16.90
N ASN A 295 7.16 27.30 17.57
CA ASN A 295 6.71 27.72 18.89
C ASN A 295 7.12 26.76 20.01
N SER A 296 7.97 25.77 19.74
CA SER A 296 8.34 24.74 20.72
C SER A 296 9.17 25.26 21.91
N ALA A 297 9.74 26.43 21.80
CA ALA A 297 10.57 27.02 22.86
C ALA A 297 9.81 27.28 24.17
N ASP A 298 8.47 27.43 24.09
CA ASP A 298 7.62 27.73 25.25
C ASP A 298 6.94 26.50 25.85
N LEU A 299 7.08 25.31 25.20
CA LEU A 299 6.48 24.06 25.66
C LEU A 299 7.53 23.09 26.20
N PRO A 300 7.28 22.44 27.34
CA PRO A 300 8.17 21.42 27.86
C PRO A 300 8.26 20.27 26.86
N HIS A 301 9.45 20.05 26.31
CA HIS A 301 9.75 19.00 25.35
C HIS A 301 10.67 17.96 25.97
N GLN A 302 10.29 16.68 25.83
CA GLN A 302 11.12 15.57 26.28
C GLN A 302 12.16 15.26 25.20
N SER A 303 13.43 15.31 25.54
CA SER A 303 14.54 15.00 24.64
C SER A 303 15.34 13.77 25.10
N ASP A 304 15.18 13.37 26.35
CA ASP A 304 15.83 12.20 26.95
C ASP A 304 14.83 11.07 27.09
N TYR A 305 14.84 10.14 26.12
CA TYR A 305 13.88 9.03 26.04
C TYR A 305 14.49 7.84 25.29
N THR A 306 13.87 6.67 25.45
CA THR A 306 14.08 5.47 24.63
C THR A 306 12.73 4.87 24.28
N ILE A 307 12.25 5.12 23.07
CA ILE A 307 10.95 4.65 22.62
C ILE A 307 11.06 3.24 22.07
N THR A 308 10.31 2.30 22.66
CA THR A 308 10.30 0.89 22.25
C THR A 308 8.97 0.41 21.72
N ALA A 309 7.89 1.14 21.98
CA ALA A 309 6.57 0.86 21.39
C ALA A 309 5.83 2.17 21.15
N ALA A 310 4.94 2.16 20.14
CA ALA A 310 4.16 3.30 19.78
C ALA A 310 2.81 2.87 19.18
N THR A 311 1.85 3.80 19.21
CA THR A 311 0.63 3.72 18.41
C THR A 311 0.19 5.11 17.98
N ILE A 312 -0.69 5.18 17.00
CA ILE A 312 -1.20 6.43 16.45
C ILE A 312 -2.71 6.45 16.69
N THR A 313 -3.16 7.33 17.57
CA THR A 313 -4.59 7.57 17.81
C THR A 313 -5.12 8.61 16.83
N HIS A 314 -6.41 8.91 16.86
CA HIS A 314 -7.05 9.84 15.91
C HIS A 314 -6.31 11.19 15.77
N ASN A 315 -5.76 11.73 16.84
CA ASN A 315 -5.11 13.05 16.82
C ASN A 315 -3.78 13.13 17.57
N ARG A 316 -3.18 11.97 17.94
CA ARG A 316 -1.93 11.94 18.71
C ARG A 316 -1.10 10.73 18.39
N PHE A 317 0.22 10.92 18.47
CA PHE A 317 1.18 9.83 18.61
C PHE A 317 1.32 9.51 20.10
N LEU A 318 1.13 8.26 20.49
CA LEU A 318 1.31 7.78 21.85
C LEU A 318 2.46 6.78 21.87
N LEU A 319 3.45 7.02 22.73
CA LEU A 319 4.77 6.40 22.71
C LEU A 319 5.10 5.86 24.09
N TRP A 320 5.76 4.71 24.16
CA TRP A 320 6.29 4.17 25.40
C TRP A 320 7.77 4.47 25.53
N ASP A 321 8.13 5.27 26.54
CA ASP A 321 9.52 5.58 26.94
C ASP A 321 10.00 4.51 27.93
N ALA A 322 10.72 3.52 27.43
CA ALA A 322 11.25 2.42 28.25
C ALA A 322 12.34 2.90 29.23
N LYS A 323 13.06 3.98 28.93
CA LYS A 323 14.11 4.51 29.79
C LYS A 323 13.55 5.02 31.11
N HIS A 324 12.38 5.65 31.09
CA HIS A 324 11.76 6.24 32.27
C HIS A 324 10.47 5.53 32.71
N GLY A 325 10.08 4.45 32.01
CA GLY A 325 8.88 3.68 32.34
C GLY A 325 7.59 4.52 32.29
N ARG A 326 7.40 5.31 31.24
CA ARG A 326 6.27 6.25 31.11
C ARG A 326 5.74 6.33 29.69
N PHE A 327 4.54 6.88 29.57
CA PHE A 327 3.97 7.23 28.26
C PHE A 327 4.27 8.70 27.91
N LEU A 328 4.67 8.91 26.67
CA LEU A 328 4.82 10.22 26.04
C LEU A 328 3.80 10.36 24.92
N TYR A 329 3.43 11.60 24.60
CA TYR A 329 2.56 11.88 23.45
C TYR A 329 3.00 13.11 22.68
N SER A 330 2.64 13.15 21.41
CA SER A 330 2.76 14.34 20.56
C SER A 330 1.44 14.54 19.84
N SER A 331 0.97 15.79 19.73
CA SER A 331 -0.22 16.10 18.96
C SER A 331 0.06 15.88 17.47
N LYS A 332 -0.96 15.47 16.74
CA LYS A 332 -0.96 15.55 15.29
C LYS A 332 -1.39 16.97 14.93
N ASP A 333 -0.57 17.67 14.15
CA ASP A 333 -1.03 18.92 13.56
C ASP A 333 -1.94 18.59 12.38
N ASP A 334 -3.19 19.08 12.45
CA ASP A 334 -4.20 18.89 11.40
C ASP A 334 -3.87 19.69 10.11
N ASN A 335 -2.76 20.39 10.09
CA ASN A 335 -2.39 21.31 9.01
C ASN A 335 -1.55 20.62 7.92
N GLY A 336 -2.13 19.63 7.26
CA GLY A 336 -1.51 19.04 6.07
C GLY A 336 -1.41 20.01 4.90
N PHE A 337 -2.38 20.91 4.72
CA PHE A 337 -2.46 21.89 3.63
C PHE A 337 -3.18 23.15 4.08
N ALA A 338 -2.59 24.30 3.77
CA ALA A 338 -3.31 25.57 3.73
C ALA A 338 -3.74 25.80 2.27
N ILE A 339 -5.03 25.91 2.03
CA ILE A 339 -5.57 26.44 0.78
C ILE A 339 -5.63 27.95 0.97
N ASP A 340 -4.83 28.70 0.21
CA ASP A 340 -4.93 30.16 0.23
C ASP A 340 -6.15 30.66 -0.55
N GLU A 341 -6.50 31.94 -0.38
CA GLU A 341 -7.64 32.59 -1.02
C GLU A 341 -7.63 32.53 -2.57
N GLY A 342 -6.51 32.08 -3.16
CA GLY A 342 -6.32 31.91 -4.60
C GLY A 342 -6.47 30.46 -5.08
N ASN A 343 -6.97 29.53 -4.23
CA ASN A 343 -7.01 28.10 -4.48
C ASN A 343 -5.62 27.45 -4.74
N SER A 344 -4.55 28.10 -4.37
CA SER A 344 -3.22 27.49 -4.41
C SER A 344 -2.97 26.68 -3.15
N ILE A 345 -2.62 25.41 -3.34
CA ILE A 345 -2.24 24.56 -2.23
C ILE A 345 -0.80 24.91 -1.85
N LYS A 346 -0.62 25.46 -0.66
CA LYS A 346 0.71 25.63 -0.08
C LYS A 346 1.02 24.45 0.82
N PRO A 347 2.15 23.77 0.64
CA PRO A 347 2.61 22.83 1.64
C PRO A 347 2.80 23.58 2.95
N SER A 348 1.92 23.38 3.92
CA SER A 348 2.23 23.75 5.28
C SER A 348 3.22 22.71 5.78
N PHE A 349 4.44 23.14 6.08
CA PHE A 349 5.39 22.30 6.78
C PHE A 349 4.76 21.91 8.11
N ILE A 350 4.54 20.62 8.30
CA ILE A 350 4.12 20.14 9.60
C ILE A 350 5.31 20.30 10.51
N SER A 351 5.20 21.29 11.38
CA SER A 351 6.02 21.31 12.56
C SER A 351 5.63 20.09 13.39
N SER A 352 6.55 19.19 13.70
CA SER A 352 6.24 18.13 14.64
C SER A 352 5.97 18.77 16.00
N SER A 353 4.80 18.48 16.58
CA SER A 353 4.47 18.92 17.92
C SER A 353 5.50 18.40 18.93
N PRO A 354 5.75 19.13 20.04
CA PRO A 354 6.68 18.67 21.05
C PRO A 354 6.24 17.33 21.64
N LEU A 355 7.21 16.53 22.06
CA LEU A 355 6.96 15.29 22.78
C LEU A 355 6.78 15.62 24.26
N LEU A 356 5.58 15.34 24.78
CA LEU A 356 5.15 15.67 26.13
C LEU A 356 4.94 14.41 26.97
N ASP A 357 5.13 14.55 28.29
CA ASP A 357 4.77 13.49 29.24
C ASP A 357 3.24 13.36 29.29
N ALA A 358 2.74 12.15 29.13
CA ALA A 358 1.32 11.85 29.21
C ALA A 358 0.79 11.78 30.66
N HIS A 359 1.69 11.81 31.65
CA HIS A 359 1.39 11.73 33.09
C HIS A 359 0.42 10.61 33.45
N VAL A 360 0.56 9.45 32.78
CA VAL A 360 -0.24 8.26 33.05
C VAL A 360 0.14 7.72 34.42
N ARG A 361 -0.86 7.51 35.28
CA ARG A 361 -0.66 6.94 36.62
C ARG A 361 -0.77 5.42 36.57
N PHE A 362 0.13 4.75 37.31
CA PHE A 362 0.14 3.30 37.45
C PHE A 362 -0.35 2.86 38.84
N ASP A 363 -0.79 3.81 39.66
CA ASP A 363 -1.31 3.54 41.00
C ASP A 363 -2.58 2.69 40.91
N GLY A 364 -2.61 1.61 41.69
CA GLY A 364 -3.75 0.68 41.70
C GLY A 364 -3.70 -0.44 40.67
N LEU A 365 -2.70 -0.47 39.79
CA LEU A 365 -2.44 -1.62 38.92
C LEU A 365 -1.83 -2.76 39.75
N GLN A 366 -2.17 -4.00 39.39
CA GLN A 366 -1.54 -5.17 39.99
C GLN A 366 -0.10 -5.36 39.50
N HIS A 367 0.13 -5.03 38.24
CA HIS A 367 1.43 -5.12 37.58
C HIS A 367 1.72 -3.78 36.89
N SER A 368 2.86 -3.19 37.20
CA SER A 368 3.25 -1.90 36.59
C SER A 368 3.97 -2.12 35.26
N PRO A 369 3.54 -1.50 34.17
CA PRO A 369 4.23 -1.58 32.88
C PRO A 369 5.65 -0.99 32.93
N ALA A 370 5.96 -0.17 33.94
CA ALA A 370 7.29 0.45 34.10
C ALA A 370 8.43 -0.55 34.33
N THR A 371 8.11 -1.78 34.74
CA THR A 371 9.09 -2.87 34.99
C THR A 371 9.07 -3.96 33.93
N MET A 372 8.34 -3.74 32.83
CA MET A 372 8.11 -4.71 31.78
C MET A 372 8.73 -4.28 30.46
N THR A 373 8.97 -5.24 29.57
CA THR A 373 9.36 -4.98 28.20
C THR A 373 8.12 -4.73 27.34
N ALA A 374 8.07 -3.56 26.69
CA ALA A 374 6.99 -3.26 25.75
C ALA A 374 7.18 -4.08 24.47
N VAL A 375 6.08 -4.69 24.00
CA VAL A 375 6.05 -5.51 22.80
C VAL A 375 5.51 -4.72 21.62
N MET A 376 4.34 -4.09 21.81
CA MET A 376 3.70 -3.29 20.76
C MET A 376 2.63 -2.37 21.34
N GLY A 377 2.33 -1.30 20.58
CA GLY A 377 1.12 -0.50 20.74
C GLY A 377 0.22 -0.66 19.53
N TYR A 378 -1.08 -0.57 19.72
CA TYR A 378 -2.07 -0.64 18.65
C TYR A 378 -3.38 0.05 19.01
N ILE A 379 -4.22 0.30 18.00
CA ILE A 379 -5.57 0.85 18.15
C ILE A 379 -6.57 -0.04 17.44
N ASN A 380 -7.85 0.16 17.74
CA ASN A 380 -8.92 -0.46 17.00
C ASN A 380 -9.81 0.61 16.35
N TYR A 381 -9.90 0.56 15.03
CA TYR A 381 -10.79 1.46 14.27
C TYR A 381 -12.26 1.03 14.27
N ARG A 382 -12.54 -0.25 14.45
CA ARG A 382 -13.88 -0.80 14.26
C ARG A 382 -14.83 -0.53 15.43
N ASP A 383 -14.30 -0.57 16.66
CA ASP A 383 -15.15 -0.54 17.85
C ASP A 383 -15.51 0.88 18.30
N ASN A 384 -14.75 1.90 17.88
CA ASN A 384 -15.01 3.27 18.33
C ASN A 384 -14.29 4.33 17.49
N TYR A 385 -14.90 4.77 16.41
CA TYR A 385 -14.33 5.80 15.53
C TYR A 385 -14.08 7.13 16.26
N ASP A 386 -14.89 7.46 17.28
CA ASP A 386 -14.79 8.73 18.01
C ASP A 386 -14.00 8.64 19.33
N GLN A 387 -13.83 7.45 19.91
CA GLN A 387 -13.15 7.24 21.19
C GLN A 387 -12.08 6.16 21.06
N GLN A 388 -11.02 6.45 20.33
CA GLN A 388 -9.96 5.48 20.09
C GLN A 388 -9.16 5.21 21.36
N ASN A 389 -9.45 4.07 21.99
CA ASN A 389 -8.61 3.55 23.04
C ASN A 389 -7.31 3.04 22.41
N ALA A 390 -6.20 3.38 23.04
CA ALA A 390 -4.90 2.82 22.71
C ALA A 390 -4.65 1.58 23.55
N TYR A 391 -4.06 0.57 22.94
CA TYR A 391 -3.71 -0.68 23.60
C TYR A 391 -2.21 -0.86 23.53
N PHE A 392 -1.61 -1.31 24.65
CA PHE A 392 -0.21 -1.68 24.68
C PHE A 392 -0.06 -3.06 25.28
N ILE A 393 0.79 -3.88 24.67
CA ILE A 393 1.17 -5.19 25.15
C ILE A 393 2.57 -5.10 25.73
N PHE A 394 2.71 -5.62 26.95
CA PHE A 394 3.98 -5.73 27.66
C PHE A 394 4.22 -7.19 28.06
N ARG A 395 5.48 -7.55 28.14
CA ARG A 395 5.94 -8.80 28.70
C ARG A 395 6.60 -8.54 30.04
N ASP A 396 6.18 -9.25 31.05
CA ASP A 396 6.90 -9.34 32.32
C ASP A 396 8.08 -10.29 32.14
N ASP A 397 9.29 -9.77 32.16
CA ASP A 397 10.51 -10.58 31.96
C ASP A 397 10.80 -11.55 33.08
N ALA A 398 10.23 -11.34 34.27
CA ALA A 398 10.41 -12.23 35.41
C ALA A 398 9.54 -13.49 35.33
N SER A 399 8.28 -13.35 34.92
CA SER A 399 7.33 -14.46 34.77
C SER A 399 7.22 -14.99 33.34
N GLY A 400 7.59 -14.21 32.35
CA GLY A 400 7.34 -14.49 30.95
C GLY A 400 5.89 -14.22 30.50
N ASP A 401 5.04 -13.72 31.40
CA ASP A 401 3.64 -13.42 31.11
C ASP A 401 3.47 -12.17 30.30
N TYR A 402 2.41 -12.12 29.52
CA TYR A 402 2.03 -10.96 28.72
C TYR A 402 0.82 -10.25 29.32
N TYR A 403 0.85 -8.92 29.29
CA TYR A 403 -0.20 -8.06 29.81
C TYR A 403 -0.62 -7.05 28.76
N ARG A 404 -1.92 -6.83 28.60
CA ARG A 404 -2.48 -5.77 27.78
C ARG A 404 -3.01 -4.65 28.67
N TYR A 405 -2.60 -3.43 28.38
CA TYR A 405 -3.10 -2.21 28.99
C TYR A 405 -3.94 -1.45 27.98
N GLU A 406 -5.10 -1.01 28.43
CA GLU A 406 -6.01 -0.16 27.65
C GLU A 406 -5.93 1.26 28.20
N LEU A 407 -5.61 2.21 27.33
CA LEU A 407 -5.47 3.61 27.66
C LEU A 407 -6.59 4.41 27.00
N LEU A 408 -7.32 5.16 27.81
CA LEU A 408 -8.34 6.10 27.36
C LEU A 408 -7.74 7.51 27.34
N LYS A 409 -7.94 8.22 26.24
CA LYS A 409 -7.62 9.65 26.15
C LYS A 409 -8.53 10.44 27.08
N LEU A 410 -7.95 11.30 27.89
CA LEU A 410 -8.69 12.25 28.70
C LEU A 410 -8.89 13.55 27.91
N ASP A 411 -10.10 14.11 27.93
CA ASP A 411 -10.38 15.44 27.42
C ASP A 411 -9.77 16.51 28.34
N ILE A 412 -8.48 16.69 28.18
CA ILE A 412 -7.80 17.87 28.68
C ILE A 412 -8.12 18.93 27.63
N GLY A 413 -9.13 19.78 27.89
CA GLY A 413 -9.55 20.79 26.90
C GLY A 413 -8.34 21.38 26.19
N ASP A 414 -8.40 21.46 24.89
CA ASP A 414 -7.37 21.84 23.92
C ASP A 414 -6.05 22.34 24.55
N GLY A 415 -5.08 21.45 24.73
CA GLY A 415 -3.85 21.70 25.52
C GLY A 415 -2.93 22.77 24.96
N SER A 416 -3.34 23.48 23.89
CA SER A 416 -2.68 24.68 23.39
C SER A 416 -2.84 25.88 24.32
N LYS A 417 -3.70 25.77 25.35
CA LYS A 417 -3.88 26.79 26.37
C LYS A 417 -3.69 26.18 27.76
N ALA A 418 -2.43 25.93 28.12
CA ALA A 418 -2.10 25.94 29.53
C ALA A 418 -2.65 27.24 30.12
N PRO A 419 -3.45 27.21 31.22
CA PRO A 419 -4.02 28.40 31.76
C PRO A 419 -2.90 29.36 32.15
N GLN A 420 -2.67 30.40 31.36
CA GLN A 420 -1.84 31.52 31.76
C GLN A 420 -2.56 32.25 32.90
N ARG A 421 -2.43 31.77 34.13
CA ARG A 421 -2.74 32.56 35.32
C ARG A 421 -1.62 33.56 35.51
N ARG A 422 -1.81 34.75 35.00
CA ARG A 422 -1.07 35.92 35.44
C ARG A 422 -1.32 36.12 36.92
N GLY A 423 -0.30 35.95 37.77
CA GLY A 423 -0.17 36.65 39.03
C GLY A 423 -0.73 36.01 40.30
N ALA A 424 -0.66 34.70 40.48
CA ALA A 424 -0.69 34.07 41.80
C ALA A 424 0.49 33.16 41.98
N ALA A 425 1.09 33.12 43.18
CA ALA A 425 2.14 32.17 43.53
C ALA A 425 1.64 30.77 43.19
N ALA A 426 2.34 30.07 42.29
CA ALA A 426 1.94 28.77 41.80
C ALA A 426 1.95 27.79 42.98
N GLU A 427 0.77 27.40 43.47
CA GLU A 427 0.60 26.06 44.01
C GLU A 427 1.03 25.12 42.88
N VAL A 428 1.96 24.24 43.19
CA VAL A 428 2.39 23.16 42.27
C VAL A 428 1.19 22.26 42.07
N SER A 429 0.31 22.63 41.13
CA SER A 429 -0.76 21.76 40.70
C SER A 429 -0.12 20.56 39.99
N GLU A 430 -0.47 19.34 40.44
CA GLU A 430 -0.05 18.13 39.73
C GLU A 430 -0.35 18.26 38.23
N PRO A 431 0.58 17.88 37.35
CA PRO A 431 0.33 17.94 35.92
C PRO A 431 -0.88 17.09 35.55
N LEU A 432 -1.73 17.61 34.65
CA LEU A 432 -2.92 16.91 34.19
C LEU A 432 -2.52 15.74 33.32
N ALA A 433 -3.04 14.55 33.65
CA ALA A 433 -2.83 13.36 32.86
C ALA A 433 -3.54 13.46 31.48
N ALA A 434 -2.81 13.17 30.40
CA ALA A 434 -3.40 13.15 29.05
C ALA A 434 -4.12 11.84 28.72
N TYR A 435 -3.77 10.78 29.43
CA TYR A 435 -4.36 9.44 29.30
C TYR A 435 -4.52 8.80 30.67
N SER A 436 -5.48 7.87 30.78
CA SER A 436 -5.63 6.99 31.95
C SER A 436 -5.66 5.54 31.50
N ILE A 437 -5.07 4.63 32.31
CA ILE A 437 -5.25 3.19 32.13
C ILE A 437 -6.61 2.82 32.71
N VAL A 438 -7.47 2.28 31.84
CA VAL A 438 -8.84 1.87 32.22
C VAL A 438 -8.96 0.36 32.40
N SER A 439 -8.01 -0.40 31.87
CA SER A 439 -8.01 -1.85 31.95
C SER A 439 -6.58 -2.39 31.93
N GLU A 440 -6.30 -3.34 32.83
CA GLU A 440 -5.12 -4.21 32.85
C GLU A 440 -5.61 -5.64 32.69
N LYS A 441 -5.03 -6.37 31.73
CA LYS A 441 -5.43 -7.75 31.47
C LYS A 441 -4.23 -8.65 31.19
N ARG A 442 -4.06 -9.71 32.00
CA ARG A 442 -3.11 -10.79 31.71
C ARG A 442 -3.62 -11.60 30.52
N LEU A 443 -2.76 -11.84 29.54
CA LEU A 443 -3.05 -12.60 28.32
C LEU A 443 -2.65 -14.07 28.52
N VAL A 444 -3.52 -14.81 29.20
CA VAL A 444 -3.27 -16.21 29.57
C VAL A 444 -3.21 -17.08 28.31
N GLY A 445 -2.12 -17.82 28.14
CA GLY A 445 -1.93 -18.71 26.99
C GLY A 445 -1.36 -18.01 25.74
N LEU A 446 -1.01 -16.74 25.83
CA LEU A 446 -0.20 -16.07 24.81
C LEU A 446 1.26 -16.46 25.03
N THR A 447 1.79 -17.35 24.21
CA THR A 447 3.11 -17.96 24.34
C THR A 447 3.91 -17.92 23.04
N PRO A 448 4.17 -16.73 22.48
CA PRO A 448 4.91 -16.62 21.22
C PRO A 448 6.35 -17.11 21.38
N THR A 449 6.86 -17.83 20.39
CA THR A 449 8.27 -18.22 20.35
C THR A 449 9.15 -16.98 20.17
N HIS A 450 8.72 -16.07 19.30
CA HIS A 450 9.39 -14.80 19.06
C HIS A 450 8.41 -13.64 19.24
N MET A 451 8.81 -12.57 19.92
CA MET A 451 7.95 -11.37 20.08
C MET A 451 7.59 -10.72 18.74
N SER A 452 8.45 -10.87 17.73
CA SER A 452 8.21 -10.42 16.35
C SER A 452 7.05 -11.15 15.66
N THR A 453 6.55 -12.25 16.25
CA THR A 453 5.39 -13.00 15.74
C THR A 453 4.07 -12.56 16.37
N ILE A 454 4.05 -11.54 17.24
CA ILE A 454 2.80 -10.96 17.73
C ILE A 454 2.37 -9.85 16.81
N THR A 455 1.15 -9.96 16.28
CA THR A 455 0.57 -8.91 15.44
C THR A 455 -0.94 -8.79 15.68
N TYR A 456 -1.51 -7.72 15.15
CA TYR A 456 -2.94 -7.47 15.16
C TYR A 456 -3.36 -6.97 13.79
N ASN A 457 -4.66 -6.85 13.60
CA ASN A 457 -5.21 -6.17 12.46
C ASN A 457 -6.35 -5.24 12.94
N ALA A 458 -6.24 -3.97 12.64
CA ALA A 458 -7.21 -2.95 13.05
C ALA A 458 -8.62 -3.18 12.47
N TRP A 459 -8.75 -4.01 11.45
CA TRP A 459 -10.01 -4.39 10.83
C TRP A 459 -10.79 -5.43 11.62
N PHE A 460 -10.09 -6.30 12.34
CA PHE A 460 -10.73 -7.24 13.24
C PHE A 460 -11.06 -6.58 14.58
N THR A 461 -11.84 -7.22 15.42
CA THR A 461 -12.16 -6.69 16.75
C THR A 461 -10.91 -6.66 17.64
N THR A 462 -10.86 -5.76 18.63
CA THR A 462 -9.77 -5.70 19.64
C THR A 462 -9.60 -6.99 20.42
N SER A 463 -10.54 -7.91 20.29
CA SER A 463 -10.47 -9.23 20.91
C SER A 463 -9.53 -10.19 20.20
N ASN A 464 -9.07 -9.87 18.99
CA ASN A 464 -8.21 -10.77 18.22
C ASN A 464 -6.78 -10.24 18.15
N LEU A 465 -5.85 -11.07 18.59
CA LEU A 465 -4.43 -10.98 18.31
C LEU A 465 -4.00 -12.22 17.51
N PHE A 466 -2.87 -12.12 16.86
CA PHE A 466 -2.26 -13.25 16.15
C PHE A 466 -0.83 -13.42 16.66
N PHE A 467 -0.39 -14.67 16.83
CA PHE A 467 0.97 -14.97 17.25
C PHE A 467 1.39 -16.34 16.74
N ALA A 468 2.69 -16.62 16.75
CA ALA A 468 3.20 -17.95 16.41
C ALA A 468 3.92 -18.61 17.59
N GLU A 469 3.70 -19.93 17.73
CA GLU A 469 4.37 -20.83 18.65
C GLU A 469 5.01 -21.96 17.81
N GLY A 470 6.34 -21.94 17.69
CA GLY A 470 7.04 -22.81 16.76
C GLY A 470 6.61 -22.62 15.31
N GLY A 471 6.13 -23.68 14.67
CA GLY A 471 5.61 -23.67 13.30
C GLY A 471 4.12 -23.33 13.18
N THR A 472 3.41 -23.08 14.28
CA THR A 472 1.95 -22.86 14.23
C THR A 472 1.60 -21.41 14.51
N VAL A 473 0.77 -20.81 13.65
CA VAL A 473 0.19 -19.48 13.87
C VAL A 473 -1.19 -19.63 14.48
N TYR A 474 -1.45 -18.86 15.53
CA TYR A 474 -2.71 -18.85 16.25
C TYR A 474 -3.42 -17.50 16.13
N ARG A 475 -4.74 -17.53 15.98
CA ARG A 475 -5.62 -16.44 16.36
C ARG A 475 -5.92 -16.60 17.86
N TYR A 476 -5.67 -15.56 18.62
CA TYR A 476 -5.84 -15.51 20.06
C TYR A 476 -6.97 -14.57 20.45
N ASN A 477 -7.95 -15.08 21.19
CA ASN A 477 -9.03 -14.25 21.71
C ASN A 477 -8.63 -13.64 23.06
N VAL A 478 -8.40 -12.34 23.05
CA VAL A 478 -8.00 -11.58 24.24
C VAL A 478 -9.05 -11.67 25.37
N SER A 479 -10.34 -11.82 25.03
CA SER A 479 -11.44 -11.77 26.02
C SER A 479 -11.46 -12.99 26.95
N ASN A 480 -11.18 -14.18 26.41
CA ASN A 480 -11.27 -15.46 27.14
C ASN A 480 -9.98 -16.28 27.18
N GLY A 481 -8.95 -15.88 26.40
CA GLY A 481 -7.67 -16.59 26.31
C GLY A 481 -7.67 -17.78 25.35
N ASP A 482 -8.76 -18.01 24.61
CA ASP A 482 -8.81 -19.10 23.64
C ASP A 482 -7.86 -18.84 22.47
N LYS A 483 -7.17 -19.88 22.02
CA LYS A 483 -6.33 -19.83 20.83
C LYS A 483 -6.77 -20.88 19.80
N PHE A 484 -6.81 -20.46 18.54
CA PHE A 484 -7.22 -21.29 17.41
C PHE A 484 -6.09 -21.30 16.39
N ALA A 485 -5.61 -22.50 16.01
CA ALA A 485 -4.61 -22.63 14.96
C ALA A 485 -5.22 -22.17 13.63
N VAL A 486 -4.54 -21.23 12.94
CA VAL A 486 -4.96 -20.69 11.64
C VAL A 486 -3.98 -21.06 10.53
N TYR A 487 -2.77 -21.48 10.87
CA TYR A 487 -1.77 -21.96 9.94
C TYR A 487 -0.81 -22.93 10.64
N GLU A 488 -0.40 -23.98 9.93
CA GLU A 488 0.64 -24.92 10.35
C GLU A 488 1.73 -24.96 9.26
N ALA A 489 2.96 -24.68 9.67
CA ALA A 489 4.12 -24.70 8.77
C ALA A 489 4.43 -26.15 8.32
N PRO A 490 5.02 -26.34 7.14
CA PRO A 490 5.58 -27.62 6.75
C PRO A 490 6.62 -28.12 7.76
N GLU A 491 6.77 -29.46 7.85
CA GLU A 491 7.74 -30.08 8.75
C GLU A 491 9.14 -29.49 8.59
N GLY A 492 9.77 -29.13 9.69
CA GLY A 492 11.11 -28.54 9.73
C GLY A 492 11.15 -27.02 9.62
N TYR A 493 10.02 -26.37 9.44
CA TYR A 493 9.96 -24.90 9.43
C TYR A 493 9.44 -24.33 10.75
N GLU A 494 10.03 -23.22 11.16
CA GLU A 494 9.59 -22.38 12.28
C GLU A 494 9.16 -20.99 11.79
N VAL A 495 8.14 -20.41 12.42
CA VAL A 495 7.66 -19.06 12.11
C VAL A 495 8.51 -18.03 12.87
N THR A 496 9.11 -17.10 12.13
CA THR A 496 9.98 -16.05 12.72
C THR A 496 9.34 -14.67 12.74
N LYS A 497 8.39 -14.41 11.83
CA LYS A 497 7.65 -13.15 11.76
C LYS A 497 6.30 -13.38 11.10
N ILE A 498 5.29 -12.60 11.52
CA ILE A 498 4.01 -12.52 10.84
C ILE A 498 3.63 -11.05 10.62
N LYS A 499 3.01 -10.74 9.49
CA LYS A 499 2.62 -9.37 9.15
C LYS A 499 1.43 -9.37 8.20
N PHE A 500 0.39 -8.62 8.52
CA PHE A 500 -0.69 -8.38 7.58
C PHE A 500 -0.21 -7.47 6.43
N ARG A 501 -0.78 -7.62 5.23
CA ARG A 501 -0.47 -6.73 4.10
C ARG A 501 -0.77 -5.26 4.42
N ALA A 502 -1.84 -5.01 5.19
CA ALA A 502 -2.20 -3.72 5.73
C ALA A 502 -2.68 -3.87 7.18
N GLU A 503 -1.83 -3.57 8.15
CA GLU A 503 -2.15 -3.75 9.57
C GLU A 503 -3.11 -2.68 10.10
N GLU A 504 -3.03 -1.46 9.59
CA GLU A 504 -3.64 -0.28 10.19
C GLU A 504 -4.44 0.58 9.20
N SER A 505 -4.79 0.06 8.01
CA SER A 505 -5.61 0.81 7.06
C SER A 505 -7.08 0.77 7.45
N SER A 506 -7.74 1.93 7.50
CA SER A 506 -9.18 2.05 7.74
C SER A 506 -10.02 1.93 6.46
N SER A 507 -9.38 1.92 5.28
CA SER A 507 -10.05 1.87 3.98
C SER A 507 -9.70 0.57 3.27
N PHE A 508 -10.66 -0.36 3.26
CA PHE A 508 -10.52 -1.68 2.65
C PHE A 508 -11.42 -1.81 1.43
N SER A 509 -11.14 -1.02 0.42
CA SER A 509 -11.80 -1.25 -0.87
C SER A 509 -11.36 -2.57 -1.53
N ASP A 510 -10.21 -3.14 -1.11
CA ASP A 510 -9.54 -4.21 -1.85
C ASP A 510 -9.13 -5.42 -0.99
N ASP A 511 -9.76 -5.70 0.15
CA ASP A 511 -9.50 -6.85 1.04
C ASP A 511 -8.04 -6.98 1.56
N LEU A 512 -7.18 -5.98 1.35
CA LEU A 512 -5.73 -6.07 1.65
C LEU A 512 -5.43 -6.40 3.11
N GLY A 513 -6.23 -5.90 4.03
CA GLY A 513 -6.08 -6.17 5.46
C GLY A 513 -6.41 -7.62 5.85
N LEU A 514 -6.99 -8.42 4.95
CA LEU A 514 -7.36 -9.80 5.24
C LEU A 514 -6.24 -10.81 4.98
N TYR A 515 -5.13 -10.39 4.34
CA TYR A 515 -4.02 -11.28 4.01
C TYR A 515 -2.91 -11.21 5.07
N LEU A 516 -2.56 -12.36 5.63
CA LEU A 516 -1.44 -12.53 6.55
C LEU A 516 -0.28 -13.19 5.84
N ASN A 517 0.85 -12.49 5.80
CA ASN A 517 2.13 -13.02 5.35
C ASN A 517 2.90 -13.59 6.55
N ILE A 518 3.44 -14.78 6.38
CA ILE A 518 4.10 -15.56 7.41
C ILE A 518 5.53 -15.84 6.94
N VAL A 519 6.51 -15.40 7.69
CA VAL A 519 7.93 -15.67 7.43
C VAL A 519 8.34 -16.91 8.19
N LEU A 520 8.99 -17.82 7.49
CA LEU A 520 9.43 -19.11 8.00
C LEU A 520 10.93 -19.29 7.79
N THR A 521 11.54 -20.15 8.62
CA THR A 521 12.91 -20.62 8.43
C THR A 521 13.01 -22.12 8.67
N ASP A 522 13.86 -22.79 7.89
CA ASP A 522 14.30 -24.18 8.15
C ASP A 522 15.65 -24.24 8.92
N GLY A 523 16.10 -23.08 9.43
CA GLY A 523 17.40 -22.90 10.10
C GLY A 523 18.53 -22.53 9.13
N THR A 524 18.32 -22.62 7.82
CA THR A 524 19.31 -22.29 6.78
C THR A 524 18.72 -21.34 5.74
N HIS A 525 17.48 -21.57 5.35
CA HIS A 525 16.79 -20.84 4.31
C HIS A 525 15.45 -20.29 4.84
N GLY A 526 15.02 -19.21 4.21
CA GLY A 526 13.72 -18.64 4.47
C GLY A 526 12.64 -19.20 3.53
N ALA A 527 11.40 -19.00 3.94
CA ALA A 527 10.22 -19.13 3.10
C ALA A 527 9.17 -18.09 3.52
N VAL A 528 8.25 -17.79 2.62
CA VAL A 528 7.08 -16.98 2.92
C VAL A 528 5.83 -17.80 2.66
N ALA A 529 4.89 -17.80 3.60
CA ALA A 529 3.55 -18.31 3.37
C ALA A 529 2.54 -17.18 3.44
N GLU A 530 1.39 -17.38 2.79
CA GLU A 530 0.28 -16.44 2.83
C GLU A 530 -1.03 -17.17 3.03
N ILE A 531 -1.85 -16.65 3.95
CA ILE A 531 -3.22 -17.07 4.17
C ILE A 531 -4.15 -15.85 4.10
N LYS A 532 -5.40 -16.08 3.73
CA LYS A 532 -6.45 -15.07 3.73
C LYS A 532 -7.45 -15.33 4.83
N PHE A 533 -7.97 -14.26 5.41
CA PHE A 533 -9.06 -14.31 6.38
C PHE A 533 -10.36 -13.77 5.78
N THR A 534 -11.47 -14.21 6.33
CA THR A 534 -12.76 -13.55 6.18
C THR A 534 -12.83 -12.32 7.08
N THR A 535 -13.85 -11.48 6.90
CA THR A 535 -14.09 -10.32 7.79
C THR A 535 -14.43 -10.69 9.23
N ALA A 536 -14.73 -11.97 9.50
CA ALA A 536 -14.96 -12.51 10.84
C ALA A 536 -13.66 -12.99 11.53
N ALA A 537 -12.51 -12.82 10.89
CA ALA A 537 -11.19 -13.31 11.32
C ALA A 537 -11.06 -14.85 11.32
N ASP A 538 -11.89 -15.54 10.55
CA ASP A 538 -11.71 -16.96 10.27
C ASP A 538 -10.91 -17.13 8.97
N VAL A 539 -10.16 -18.21 8.84
CA VAL A 539 -9.43 -18.52 7.60
C VAL A 539 -10.44 -18.67 6.45
N ASP A 540 -10.15 -18.01 5.33
CA ASP A 540 -10.94 -18.13 4.10
C ASP A 540 -10.59 -19.45 3.40
N GLU A 541 -11.47 -20.45 3.53
CA GLU A 541 -11.26 -21.80 2.97
C GLU A 541 -11.25 -21.81 1.43
N ASP A 542 -11.83 -20.80 0.79
CA ASP A 542 -11.83 -20.64 -0.66
C ASP A 542 -10.51 -20.10 -1.20
N TYR A 543 -9.65 -19.54 -0.32
CA TYR A 543 -8.34 -19.05 -0.68
C TYR A 543 -7.26 -20.09 -0.36
N PRO A 544 -6.47 -20.55 -1.35
CA PRO A 544 -5.43 -21.54 -1.09
C PRO A 544 -4.33 -20.93 -0.22
N THR A 545 -3.83 -21.72 0.74
CA THR A 545 -2.58 -21.36 1.44
C THR A 545 -1.44 -21.36 0.43
N LEU A 546 -0.76 -20.23 0.30
CA LEU A 546 0.38 -20.09 -0.62
C LEU A 546 1.69 -20.28 0.17
N PHE A 547 2.69 -20.89 -0.50
CA PHE A 547 3.99 -21.17 0.10
C PHE A 547 5.10 -20.93 -0.92
N TYR A 548 6.06 -20.10 -0.60
CA TYR A 548 7.10 -19.59 -1.48
C TYR A 548 8.48 -19.80 -0.85
N ASP A 549 9.19 -20.86 -1.20
CA ASP A 549 10.53 -21.18 -0.67
C ASP A 549 11.66 -20.94 -1.70
N ARG A 550 11.30 -20.72 -2.97
CA ARG A 550 12.23 -20.53 -4.08
C ARG A 550 11.62 -19.76 -5.25
N ASP A 551 12.47 -19.23 -6.12
CA ASP A 551 12.07 -18.65 -7.39
C ASP A 551 11.88 -19.71 -8.50
N ASP A 552 11.42 -19.26 -9.68
CA ASP A 552 11.19 -20.14 -10.84
C ASP A 552 12.48 -20.79 -11.38
N ALA A 553 13.66 -20.22 -11.08
CA ALA A 553 14.96 -20.79 -11.42
C ALA A 553 15.48 -21.78 -10.37
N GLY A 554 14.75 -21.94 -9.24
CA GLY A 554 15.09 -22.84 -8.16
C GLY A 554 16.00 -22.24 -7.08
N HIS A 555 16.30 -20.93 -7.13
CA HIS A 555 17.05 -20.27 -6.07
C HIS A 555 16.18 -20.12 -4.84
N ARG A 556 16.74 -20.45 -3.68
CA ARG A 556 16.07 -20.34 -2.40
C ARG A 556 16.35 -18.98 -1.74
N TRP A 557 15.40 -18.52 -0.91
CA TRP A 557 15.63 -17.38 -0.04
C TRP A 557 16.76 -17.68 0.93
N GLY A 558 17.62 -16.69 1.21
CA GLY A 558 18.42 -16.70 2.42
C GLY A 558 17.54 -16.49 3.66
N GLU A 559 18.15 -16.32 4.84
CA GLU A 559 17.40 -15.94 6.04
C GLU A 559 16.59 -14.66 5.78
N ILE A 560 15.27 -14.72 5.97
CA ILE A 560 14.39 -13.57 5.73
C ILE A 560 14.40 -12.67 6.96
N ARG A 561 14.83 -11.43 6.77
CA ARG A 561 14.89 -10.41 7.82
C ARG A 561 13.59 -9.64 7.94
N ASP A 562 13.00 -9.25 6.80
CA ASP A 562 11.78 -8.44 6.78
C ASP A 562 10.98 -8.65 5.49
N ILE A 563 9.70 -8.34 5.57
CA ILE A 563 8.78 -8.37 4.44
C ILE A 563 7.93 -7.11 4.42
N GLN A 564 7.58 -6.64 3.24
CA GLN A 564 6.70 -5.49 3.07
C GLN A 564 5.85 -5.64 1.81
N PHE A 565 4.54 -5.70 2.00
CA PHE A 565 3.62 -5.60 0.88
C PHE A 565 3.50 -4.14 0.43
N VAL A 566 3.59 -3.93 -0.87
CA VAL A 566 3.41 -2.63 -1.51
C VAL A 566 2.24 -2.74 -2.47
N TYR A 567 1.27 -1.87 -2.31
CA TYR A 567 0.12 -1.78 -3.20
C TYR A 567 0.14 -0.48 -3.99
N ASP A 568 -0.34 -0.58 -5.20
CA ASP A 568 -0.31 0.52 -6.15
C ASP A 568 -1.58 1.38 -6.01
N TYR A 569 -1.50 2.41 -5.19
CA TYR A 569 -2.51 3.46 -5.15
C TYR A 569 -2.07 4.59 -6.08
N ILE A 570 -2.65 4.64 -7.27
CA ILE A 570 -2.48 5.78 -8.15
C ILE A 570 -3.63 6.75 -7.89
N TYR A 571 -3.42 7.71 -7.02
CA TYR A 571 -4.31 8.86 -6.93
C TYR A 571 -3.78 9.98 -7.82
N LYS A 572 -4.43 10.19 -8.93
CA LYS A 572 -4.33 11.46 -9.67
C LYS A 572 -5.43 12.37 -9.15
N MET A 573 -5.09 13.32 -8.30
CA MET A 573 -5.97 14.46 -8.12
C MET A 573 -5.83 15.37 -9.33
N ILE A 574 -6.90 15.46 -10.10
CA ILE A 574 -7.08 16.51 -11.11
C ILE A 574 -7.90 17.59 -10.40
N TYR A 575 -7.27 18.72 -10.09
CA TYR A 575 -7.97 19.93 -9.67
C TYR A 575 -8.36 20.75 -10.91
#